data_50b07bda491074d776fe5d3794d4b88a
#
_entry.id   50b07bda491074d776fe5d3794d4b88a
#
_cell.length_a   1.000
_cell.length_b   1.000
_cell.length_c   1.000
_cell.angle_alpha   90.00
_cell.angle_beta   90.00
_cell.angle_gamma   90.00
#
_symmetry.space_group_name_H-M   'P 1'
#
loop_
_entity.id
_entity.type
_entity.pdbx_description
1 polymer ?
#
loop_
_entity_poly.entity_id
_entity_poly.type
_entity_poly.pdbx_seq_one_letter_code
_entity_poly.pdbx_strand_id
1 'polypeptide(L)'
;AQIKKHFGILVLRTMMELRGIPCFPMEPVAAPKTMRIVSRSFGHLVTELADIKEAVATYTTRCAEKLRDDGLVARHFTVAIRTSYYRKENHYTAVRSVELNSPTNDTAVLIQAARQLAEAAFQTGYEYLKAKVIATELSPANEVQGNLFAASINTEKRDRLMQAMDSLNRKLKPDAVKFGAMGLNPTWKMRSDYFSQRYTTHWDEIPTVKVWQGD
;
A
#
# COMPACT_ATOMS: atom_id res chain seq x y z
N ALA A 1 33.67 -17.18 -15.47
CA ALA A 1 33.54 -18.23 -14.46
C ALA A 1 33.85 -17.76 -13.03
N GLN A 2 34.96 -17.03 -12.79
CA GLN A 2 35.40 -16.59 -11.46
C GLN A 2 34.40 -15.66 -10.76
N ILE A 3 33.85 -14.65 -11.45
CA ILE A 3 32.88 -13.70 -10.88
C ILE A 3 31.63 -14.41 -10.37
N LYS A 4 31.08 -15.34 -11.15
CA LYS A 4 29.93 -16.13 -10.73
C LYS A 4 30.22 -16.95 -9.47
N LYS A 5 31.45 -17.49 -9.36
CA LYS A 5 31.87 -18.32 -8.23
C LYS A 5 32.02 -17.51 -6.94
N HIS A 6 32.57 -16.28 -7.02
CA HIS A 6 32.84 -15.46 -5.84
C HIS A 6 31.70 -14.52 -5.44
N PHE A 7 30.92 -14.01 -6.38
CA PHE A 7 29.92 -12.94 -6.17
C PHE A 7 28.50 -13.36 -6.56
N GLY A 8 28.31 -14.57 -7.11
CA GLY A 8 27.01 -15.08 -7.53
C GLY A 8 26.55 -14.58 -8.90
N ILE A 9 25.38 -15.07 -9.30
CA ILE A 9 24.81 -14.84 -10.64
C ILE A 9 24.35 -13.37 -10.84
N LEU A 10 23.90 -12.70 -9.78
CA LEU A 10 23.40 -11.34 -9.88
C LEU A 10 24.50 -10.36 -10.27
N VAL A 11 25.66 -10.43 -9.62
CA VAL A 11 26.81 -9.58 -9.95
C VAL A 11 27.33 -9.87 -11.36
N LEU A 12 27.35 -11.15 -11.78
CA LEU A 12 27.71 -11.51 -13.14
C LEU A 12 26.77 -10.85 -14.17
N ARG A 13 25.46 -10.89 -13.95
CA ARG A 13 24.47 -10.27 -14.84
C ARG A 13 24.65 -8.76 -14.89
N THR A 14 24.81 -8.08 -13.75
CA THR A 14 25.10 -6.64 -13.70
C THR A 14 26.35 -6.30 -14.53
N MET A 15 27.42 -7.08 -14.39
CA MET A 15 28.66 -6.88 -15.19
C MET A 15 28.41 -7.09 -16.69
N MET A 16 27.60 -8.07 -17.07
CA MET A 16 27.23 -8.29 -18.48
C MET A 16 26.43 -7.13 -19.04
N GLU A 17 25.44 -6.63 -18.29
CA GLU A 17 24.61 -5.48 -18.67
C GLU A 17 25.44 -4.20 -18.81
N LEU A 18 26.40 -3.95 -17.92
CA LEU A 18 27.35 -2.85 -18.05
C LEU A 18 28.24 -2.97 -19.31
N ARG A 19 28.39 -4.16 -19.86
CA ARG A 19 29.08 -4.42 -21.15
C ARG A 19 28.13 -4.37 -22.35
N GLY A 20 26.87 -3.97 -22.17
CA GLY A 20 25.87 -3.92 -23.22
C GLY A 20 25.26 -5.27 -23.60
N ILE A 21 25.47 -6.32 -22.80
CA ILE A 21 24.88 -7.65 -23.03
C ILE A 21 23.59 -7.76 -22.19
N PRO A 22 22.39 -7.74 -22.81
CA PRO A 22 21.14 -7.83 -22.08
C PRO A 22 21.00 -9.20 -21.41
N CYS A 23 20.81 -9.21 -20.10
CA CYS A 23 20.62 -10.43 -19.31
C CYS A 23 19.16 -10.76 -19.05
N PHE A 24 18.26 -9.79 -19.22
CA PHE A 24 16.82 -9.96 -19.10
C PHE A 24 16.14 -9.50 -20.40
N PRO A 25 15.24 -10.28 -20.96
CA PRO A 25 14.43 -9.81 -22.09
C PRO A 25 13.50 -8.70 -21.61
N MET A 26 13.19 -7.77 -22.50
CA MET A 26 12.13 -6.79 -22.22
C MET A 26 10.78 -7.52 -22.28
N GLU A 27 10.03 -7.45 -21.20
CA GLU A 27 8.67 -8.00 -21.12
C GLU A 27 7.68 -7.00 -21.72
N PRO A 28 7.13 -7.25 -22.92
CA PRO A 28 6.21 -6.31 -23.57
C PRO A 28 4.85 -6.23 -22.87
N VAL A 29 4.48 -7.27 -22.13
CA VAL A 29 3.23 -7.35 -21.37
C VAL A 29 3.56 -7.65 -19.91
N ALA A 30 3.11 -6.78 -19.01
CA ALA A 30 3.29 -7.01 -17.57
C ALA A 30 2.48 -8.24 -17.12
N ALA A 31 3.11 -9.09 -16.31
CA ALA A 31 2.43 -10.24 -15.71
C ALA A 31 1.23 -9.79 -14.86
N PRO A 32 0.15 -10.60 -14.78
CA PRO A 32 -0.98 -10.30 -13.91
C PRO A 32 -0.54 -10.08 -12.46
N LYS A 33 -1.15 -9.10 -11.82
CA LYS A 33 -0.83 -8.78 -10.43
C LYS A 33 -1.39 -9.86 -9.51
N THR A 34 -0.53 -10.48 -8.72
CA THR A 34 -0.90 -11.54 -7.77
C THR A 34 -1.21 -11.02 -6.39
N MET A 35 -0.75 -9.80 -6.06
CA MET A 35 -0.98 -9.17 -4.76
C MET A 35 -0.96 -7.64 -4.85
N ARG A 36 -1.61 -6.99 -3.89
CA ARG A 36 -1.51 -5.55 -3.62
C ARG A 36 -1.03 -5.32 -2.20
N ILE A 37 0.01 -4.51 -2.08
CA ILE A 37 0.63 -4.19 -0.79
C ILE A 37 0.63 -2.69 -0.59
N VAL A 38 0.20 -2.26 0.61
CA VAL A 38 0.43 -0.90 1.10
C VAL A 38 1.17 -1.01 2.44
N SER A 39 2.35 -0.41 2.50
CA SER A 39 3.23 -0.50 3.66
C SER A 39 3.90 0.84 3.89
N ARG A 40 3.86 1.35 5.14
CA ARG A 40 4.53 2.58 5.54
C ARG A 40 5.09 2.43 6.96
N SER A 41 6.22 3.08 7.19
CA SER A 41 6.71 3.32 8.54
C SER A 41 5.97 4.50 9.15
N PHE A 42 5.82 4.49 10.47
CA PHE A 42 5.26 5.61 11.21
C PHE A 42 6.29 6.73 11.36
N GLY A 43 5.83 7.95 11.56
CA GLY A 43 6.69 9.13 11.77
C GLY A 43 7.37 9.15 13.14
N HIS A 44 6.79 8.40 14.09
CA HIS A 44 7.34 8.10 15.41
C HIS A 44 6.90 6.69 15.80
N LEU A 45 7.45 6.18 16.87
CA LEU A 45 7.06 4.87 17.39
C LEU A 45 5.64 4.95 17.99
N VAL A 46 4.81 3.99 17.65
CA VAL A 46 3.40 3.94 18.06
C VAL A 46 3.21 2.87 19.11
N THR A 47 2.56 3.21 20.21
CA THR A 47 2.25 2.31 21.34
C THR A 47 0.76 2.04 21.49
N GLU A 48 -0.08 2.89 20.91
CA GLU A 48 -1.52 2.83 21.10
C GLU A 48 -2.21 2.03 19.98
N LEU A 49 -3.11 1.12 20.39
CA LEU A 49 -3.92 0.33 19.45
C LEU A 49 -4.80 1.22 18.55
N ALA A 50 -5.29 2.35 19.08
CA ALA A 50 -6.12 3.28 18.33
C ALA A 50 -5.38 3.82 17.11
N ASP A 51 -4.13 4.25 17.27
CA ASP A 51 -3.28 4.77 16.20
C ASP A 51 -2.96 3.69 15.15
N ILE A 52 -2.69 2.45 15.60
CA ILE A 52 -2.49 1.31 14.70
C ILE A 52 -3.74 1.03 13.88
N LYS A 53 -4.93 1.01 14.49
CA LYS A 53 -6.21 0.80 13.80
C LYS A 53 -6.50 1.91 12.77
N GLU A 54 -6.18 3.14 13.10
CA GLU A 54 -6.33 4.31 12.21
C GLU A 54 -5.38 4.24 11.01
N ALA A 55 -4.12 3.92 11.26
CA ALA A 55 -3.11 3.73 10.22
C ALA A 55 -3.47 2.57 9.28
N VAL A 56 -3.86 1.44 9.84
CA VAL A 56 -4.29 0.26 9.07
C VAL A 56 -5.52 0.57 8.24
N ALA A 57 -6.52 1.31 8.78
CA ALA A 57 -7.68 1.75 8.01
C ALA A 57 -7.28 2.65 6.82
N THR A 58 -6.35 3.56 7.03
CA THR A 58 -5.81 4.43 5.97
C THR A 58 -5.10 3.62 4.89
N TYR A 59 -4.23 2.67 5.26
CA TYR A 59 -3.52 1.83 4.29
C TYR A 59 -4.48 0.90 3.55
N THR A 60 -5.51 0.40 4.23
CA THR A 60 -6.57 -0.42 3.62
C THR A 60 -7.35 0.37 2.59
N THR A 61 -7.72 1.62 2.88
CA THR A 61 -8.38 2.50 1.90
C THR A 61 -7.52 2.65 0.64
N ARG A 62 -6.21 2.92 0.79
CA ARG A 62 -5.29 3.01 -0.35
C ARG A 62 -5.12 1.69 -1.10
N CYS A 63 -5.20 0.56 -0.40
CA CYS A 63 -5.16 -0.75 -1.03
C CYS A 63 -6.43 -1.00 -1.86
N ALA A 64 -7.61 -0.70 -1.30
CA ALA A 64 -8.90 -0.83 -1.96
C ALA A 64 -9.03 0.07 -3.20
N GLU A 65 -8.61 1.33 -3.12
CA GLU A 65 -8.53 2.24 -4.27
C GLU A 65 -7.70 1.63 -5.42
N LYS A 66 -6.51 1.11 -5.10
CA LYS A 66 -5.64 0.46 -6.10
C LYS A 66 -6.24 -0.82 -6.68
N LEU A 67 -6.99 -1.60 -5.89
CA LEU A 67 -7.71 -2.76 -6.40
C LEU A 67 -8.77 -2.34 -7.40
N ARG A 68 -9.56 -1.30 -7.09
CA ARG A 68 -10.59 -0.77 -8.00
C ARG A 68 -9.99 -0.16 -9.26
N ASP A 69 -8.90 0.60 -9.15
CA ASP A 69 -8.19 1.16 -10.31
C ASP A 69 -7.67 0.08 -11.27
N ASP A 70 -7.32 -1.10 -10.74
CA ASP A 70 -6.90 -2.25 -11.54
C ASP A 70 -8.08 -3.14 -11.99
N GLY A 71 -9.32 -2.85 -11.57
CA GLY A 71 -10.48 -3.72 -11.82
C GLY A 71 -10.43 -5.05 -11.10
N LEU A 72 -9.74 -5.13 -9.95
CA LEU A 72 -9.50 -6.35 -9.20
C LEU A 72 -10.28 -6.37 -7.88
N VAL A 73 -10.52 -7.58 -7.38
CA VAL A 73 -11.01 -7.86 -6.03
C VAL A 73 -10.06 -8.82 -5.32
N ALA A 74 -10.08 -8.84 -4.00
CA ALA A 74 -9.25 -9.70 -3.18
C ALA A 74 -10.10 -10.67 -2.37
N ARG A 75 -9.66 -11.91 -2.25
CA ARG A 75 -10.26 -12.95 -1.40
C ARG A 75 -9.57 -13.06 -0.04
N HIS A 76 -8.26 -12.82 0.01
CA HIS A 76 -7.49 -12.84 1.24
C HIS A 76 -6.97 -11.46 1.61
N PHE A 77 -7.07 -11.11 2.89
CA PHE A 77 -6.56 -9.86 3.42
C PHE A 77 -5.68 -10.10 4.64
N THR A 78 -4.52 -9.46 4.66
CA THR A 78 -3.49 -9.66 5.69
C THR A 78 -3.06 -8.31 6.25
N VAL A 79 -2.93 -8.25 7.57
CA VAL A 79 -2.32 -7.13 8.30
C VAL A 79 -1.05 -7.61 8.98
N ALA A 80 0.02 -6.85 8.84
CA ALA A 80 1.26 -7.09 9.54
C ALA A 80 1.73 -5.80 10.24
N ILE A 81 2.11 -5.93 11.50
CA ILE A 81 2.70 -4.86 12.30
C ILE A 81 4.04 -5.32 12.86
N ARG A 82 4.98 -4.41 13.00
CA ARG A 82 6.30 -4.74 13.53
C ARG A 82 6.98 -3.57 14.22
N THR A 83 7.85 -3.92 15.14
CA THR A 83 8.81 -3.02 15.80
C THR A 83 10.05 -2.76 14.92
N SER A 84 11.01 -2.00 15.40
CA SER A 84 12.28 -1.75 14.69
C SER A 84 13.23 -2.95 14.80
N TYR A 85 13.86 -3.33 13.68
CA TYR A 85 14.91 -4.37 13.69
C TYR A 85 16.23 -3.92 14.32
N TYR A 86 16.46 -2.60 14.44
CA TYR A 86 17.73 -2.04 14.94
C TYR A 86 17.80 -1.97 16.48
N ARG A 87 16.66 -2.18 17.16
CA ARG A 87 16.66 -2.29 18.62
C ARG A 87 16.97 -3.73 18.99
N LYS A 88 18.04 -3.93 19.81
CA LYS A 88 18.47 -5.28 20.22
C LYS A 88 17.48 -5.99 21.14
N GLU A 89 16.62 -5.26 21.81
CA GLU A 89 15.62 -5.75 22.75
C GLU A 89 14.21 -5.46 22.25
N ASN A 90 13.24 -6.32 22.59
CA ASN A 90 11.83 -6.18 22.27
C ASN A 90 11.47 -6.17 20.77
N HIS A 91 12.00 -7.14 20.03
CA HIS A 91 11.52 -7.38 18.67
C HIS A 91 10.15 -8.09 18.68
N TYR A 92 9.19 -7.48 18.02
CA TYR A 92 7.89 -8.07 17.80
C TYR A 92 7.44 -7.88 16.36
N THR A 93 6.98 -8.95 15.76
CA THR A 93 6.36 -8.94 14.44
C THR A 93 5.15 -9.86 14.46
N ALA A 94 4.01 -9.31 14.15
CA ALA A 94 2.78 -10.10 14.05
C ALA A 94 2.19 -9.97 12.65
N VAL A 95 1.74 -11.09 12.13
CA VAL A 95 1.01 -11.19 10.86
C VAL A 95 -0.30 -11.91 11.14
N ARG A 96 -1.40 -11.32 10.73
CA ARG A 96 -2.75 -11.91 10.82
C ARG A 96 -3.43 -11.79 9.48
N SER A 97 -4.12 -12.84 9.09
CA SER A 97 -4.82 -12.90 7.81
C SER A 97 -6.25 -13.43 7.99
N VAL A 98 -7.10 -13.08 7.07
CA VAL A 98 -8.48 -13.56 6.98
C VAL A 98 -8.84 -13.86 5.54
N GLU A 99 -9.56 -14.94 5.33
CA GLU A 99 -10.29 -15.19 4.10
C GLU A 99 -11.63 -14.46 4.16
N LEU A 100 -11.91 -13.65 3.15
CA LEU A 100 -13.16 -12.90 3.04
C LEU A 100 -14.28 -13.82 2.54
N ASN A 101 -15.48 -13.67 3.06
CA ASN A 101 -16.64 -14.49 2.66
C ASN A 101 -16.95 -14.42 1.16
N SER A 102 -16.60 -13.32 0.52
CA SER A 102 -16.66 -13.11 -0.92
C SER A 102 -15.50 -12.20 -1.35
N PRO A 103 -14.89 -12.43 -2.53
CA PRO A 103 -13.90 -11.52 -3.06
C PRO A 103 -14.45 -10.09 -3.17
N THR A 104 -13.70 -9.10 -2.69
CA THR A 104 -14.19 -7.71 -2.66
C THR A 104 -13.07 -6.69 -2.77
N ASN A 105 -13.43 -5.50 -3.25
CA ASN A 105 -12.63 -4.27 -3.17
C ASN A 105 -13.37 -3.15 -2.43
N ASP A 106 -14.45 -3.49 -1.74
CA ASP A 106 -15.20 -2.56 -0.91
C ASP A 106 -14.38 -2.11 0.29
N THR A 107 -14.11 -0.82 0.35
CA THR A 107 -13.25 -0.23 1.37
C THR A 107 -13.79 -0.43 2.78
N ALA A 108 -15.10 -0.34 2.99
CA ALA A 108 -15.67 -0.49 4.33
C ALA A 108 -15.55 -1.93 4.86
N VAL A 109 -15.78 -2.93 4.00
CA VAL A 109 -15.60 -4.36 4.34
C VAL A 109 -14.14 -4.64 4.67
N LEU A 110 -13.22 -4.17 3.83
CA LEU A 110 -11.79 -4.36 4.04
C LEU A 110 -11.29 -3.65 5.30
N ILE A 111 -11.77 -2.44 5.61
CA ILE A 111 -11.42 -1.72 6.86
C ILE A 111 -11.91 -2.49 8.08
N GLN A 112 -13.13 -3.02 8.05
CA GLN A 112 -13.66 -3.79 9.17
C GLN A 112 -12.79 -5.02 9.45
N ALA A 113 -12.47 -5.81 8.43
CA ALA A 113 -11.58 -6.96 8.54
C ALA A 113 -10.18 -6.55 9.02
N ALA A 114 -9.60 -5.52 8.43
CA ALA A 114 -8.26 -5.04 8.76
C ALA A 114 -8.13 -4.55 10.21
N ARG A 115 -9.15 -3.88 10.74
CA ARG A 115 -9.17 -3.41 12.14
C ARG A 115 -9.23 -4.57 13.13
N GLN A 116 -9.99 -5.63 12.83
CA GLN A 116 -10.03 -6.86 13.63
C GLN A 116 -8.67 -7.58 13.60
N LEU A 117 -8.05 -7.69 12.43
CA LEU A 117 -6.70 -8.26 12.30
C LEU A 117 -5.64 -7.45 13.03
N ALA A 118 -5.72 -6.11 13.00
CA ALA A 118 -4.82 -5.24 13.72
C ALA A 118 -4.94 -5.42 15.25
N GLU A 119 -6.18 -5.56 15.75
CA GLU A 119 -6.45 -5.84 17.17
C GLU A 119 -5.88 -7.20 17.59
N ALA A 120 -6.11 -8.24 16.79
CA ALA A 120 -5.55 -9.57 17.03
C ALA A 120 -4.02 -9.64 16.89
N ALA A 121 -3.40 -8.72 16.18
CA ALA A 121 -1.96 -8.63 16.01
C ALA A 121 -1.28 -7.75 17.08
N PHE A 122 -2.03 -6.83 17.69
CA PHE A 122 -1.49 -5.88 18.66
C PHE A 122 -1.14 -6.56 19.98
N GLN A 123 -0.04 -6.15 20.57
CA GLN A 123 0.38 -6.55 21.91
C GLN A 123 0.88 -5.30 22.66
N THR A 124 0.37 -5.11 23.88
CA THR A 124 0.75 -3.99 24.73
C THR A 124 2.23 -4.10 25.15
N GLY A 125 2.90 -2.96 25.32
CA GLY A 125 4.31 -2.91 25.76
C GLY A 125 5.32 -2.89 24.63
N TYR A 126 4.89 -2.95 23.37
CA TYR A 126 5.75 -2.81 22.20
C TYR A 126 5.61 -1.44 21.54
N GLU A 127 6.72 -0.95 20.99
CA GLU A 127 6.78 0.27 20.19
C GLU A 127 6.83 -0.07 18.70
N TYR A 128 5.71 0.11 18.02
CA TYR A 128 5.58 -0.25 16.62
C TYR A 128 6.17 0.81 15.70
N LEU A 129 6.93 0.37 14.72
CA LEU A 129 7.56 1.23 13.71
C LEU A 129 6.83 1.21 12.38
N LYS A 130 6.17 0.09 12.06
CA LYS A 130 5.63 -0.11 10.71
C LYS A 130 4.37 -0.95 10.72
N ALA A 131 3.42 -0.57 9.88
CA ALA A 131 2.28 -1.39 9.53
C ALA A 131 2.23 -1.65 8.01
N LYS A 132 1.64 -2.78 7.64
CA LYS A 132 1.48 -3.22 6.26
C LYS A 132 0.14 -3.93 6.10
N VAL A 133 -0.53 -3.66 5.00
CA VAL A 133 -1.70 -4.42 4.54
C VAL A 133 -1.39 -5.07 3.20
N ILE A 134 -1.89 -6.28 3.01
CA ILE A 134 -1.67 -7.08 1.82
C ILE A 134 -2.99 -7.69 1.40
N ALA A 135 -3.37 -7.48 0.16
CA ALA A 135 -4.47 -8.15 -0.50
C ALA A 135 -3.90 -9.21 -1.45
N THR A 136 -4.35 -10.44 -1.34
CA THR A 136 -3.93 -11.58 -2.15
C THR A 136 -5.11 -12.35 -2.69
N GLU A 137 -4.86 -13.37 -3.52
CA GLU A 137 -5.89 -14.08 -4.28
C GLU A 137 -6.76 -13.09 -5.06
N LEU A 138 -6.07 -12.32 -5.91
CA LEU A 138 -6.71 -11.31 -6.73
C LEU A 138 -7.39 -11.96 -7.94
N SER A 139 -8.62 -11.54 -8.21
CA SER A 139 -9.38 -11.91 -9.41
C SER A 139 -10.03 -10.68 -10.04
N PRO A 140 -10.39 -10.73 -11.34
CA PRO A 140 -11.14 -9.65 -11.98
C PRO A 140 -12.48 -9.40 -11.28
N ALA A 141 -12.85 -8.14 -11.10
CA ALA A 141 -14.08 -7.77 -10.40
C ALA A 141 -15.37 -8.22 -11.15
N ASN A 142 -15.28 -8.40 -12.45
CA ASN A 142 -16.38 -8.90 -13.29
C ASN A 142 -16.54 -10.43 -13.28
N GLU A 143 -15.62 -11.17 -12.65
CA GLU A 143 -15.62 -12.64 -12.59
C GLU A 143 -15.93 -13.17 -11.18
N VAL A 144 -16.46 -12.33 -10.29
CA VAL A 144 -16.78 -12.73 -8.92
C VAL A 144 -18.00 -13.64 -8.91
N GLN A 145 -17.79 -14.89 -8.55
CA GLN A 145 -18.89 -15.80 -8.26
C GLN A 145 -19.55 -15.42 -6.94
N GLY A 146 -20.83 -15.07 -6.97
CA GLY A 146 -21.62 -14.78 -5.78
C GLY A 146 -21.77 -16.03 -4.91
N ASN A 147 -21.77 -15.84 -3.59
CA ASN A 147 -22.09 -16.90 -2.64
C ASN A 147 -23.62 -16.98 -2.48
N LEU A 148 -24.18 -18.13 -2.82
CA LEU A 148 -25.63 -18.36 -2.76
C LEU A 148 -26.21 -18.20 -1.34
N PHE A 149 -25.39 -18.38 -0.31
CA PHE A 149 -25.76 -18.31 1.11
C PHE A 149 -25.36 -16.96 1.77
N ALA A 150 -24.70 -16.08 1.04
CA ALA A 150 -24.38 -14.75 1.56
C ALA A 150 -25.66 -13.90 1.53
N ALA A 151 -25.96 -13.23 2.65
CA ALA A 151 -27.02 -12.23 2.67
C ALA A 151 -26.80 -11.24 1.52
N SER A 152 -27.88 -10.96 0.75
CA SER A 152 -27.81 -10.08 -0.41
C SER A 152 -27.44 -8.65 -0.01
N ILE A 153 -26.16 -8.40 0.13
CA ILE A 153 -25.64 -7.03 0.22
C ILE A 153 -25.85 -6.45 -1.18
N ASN A 154 -26.54 -5.33 -1.27
CA ASN A 154 -26.74 -4.64 -2.56
C ASN A 154 -25.38 -4.15 -3.09
N THR A 155 -24.68 -5.02 -3.79
CA THR A 155 -23.33 -4.84 -4.29
C THR A 155 -23.27 -3.64 -5.23
N GLU A 156 -24.26 -3.47 -6.12
CA GLU A 156 -24.29 -2.36 -7.06
C GLU A 156 -24.36 -0.98 -6.39
N LYS A 157 -25.14 -0.85 -5.32
CA LYS A 157 -25.22 0.41 -4.57
C LYS A 157 -23.89 0.73 -3.89
N ARG A 158 -23.20 -0.27 -3.38
CA ARG A 158 -21.89 -0.12 -2.74
C ARG A 158 -20.82 0.22 -3.76
N ASP A 159 -20.82 -0.42 -4.90
CA ASP A 159 -19.89 -0.13 -6.00
C ASP A 159 -20.04 1.31 -6.49
N ARG A 160 -21.29 1.77 -6.70
CA ARG A 160 -21.57 3.17 -7.04
C ARG A 160 -21.07 4.16 -5.97
N LEU A 161 -21.22 3.82 -4.68
CA LEU A 161 -20.70 4.64 -3.59
C LEU A 161 -19.17 4.73 -3.64
N MET A 162 -18.47 3.60 -3.81
CA MET A 162 -17.01 3.59 -3.89
C MET A 162 -16.51 4.38 -5.10
N GLN A 163 -17.14 4.21 -6.26
CA GLN A 163 -16.82 4.98 -7.47
C GLN A 163 -17.05 6.48 -7.29
N ALA A 164 -18.14 6.88 -6.63
CA ALA A 164 -18.40 8.29 -6.34
C ALA A 164 -17.34 8.88 -5.40
N MET A 165 -16.97 8.18 -4.33
CA MET A 165 -15.90 8.59 -3.40
C MET A 165 -14.56 8.72 -4.11
N ASP A 166 -14.16 7.73 -4.90
CA ASP A 166 -12.91 7.75 -5.67
C ASP A 166 -12.90 8.92 -6.67
N SER A 167 -14.02 9.17 -7.34
CA SER A 167 -14.17 10.28 -8.28
C SER A 167 -14.03 11.64 -7.59
N LEU A 168 -14.65 11.82 -6.42
CA LEU A 168 -14.53 13.05 -5.63
C LEU A 168 -13.10 13.27 -5.14
N ASN A 169 -12.45 12.23 -4.64
CA ASN A 169 -11.06 12.31 -4.16
C ASN A 169 -10.05 12.58 -5.28
N ARG A 170 -10.34 12.13 -6.51
CA ARG A 170 -9.53 12.48 -7.68
C ARG A 170 -9.73 13.92 -8.15
N LYS A 171 -10.97 14.42 -8.09
CA LYS A 171 -11.32 15.78 -8.59
C LYS A 171 -10.93 16.89 -7.62
N LEU A 172 -11.10 16.68 -6.33
CA LEU A 172 -10.87 17.71 -5.32
C LEU A 172 -9.43 17.66 -4.80
N LYS A 173 -9.15 16.72 -3.93
CA LYS A 173 -7.81 16.42 -3.37
C LYS A 173 -7.86 15.04 -2.73
N PRO A 174 -6.72 14.38 -2.56
CA PRO A 174 -6.64 13.14 -1.81
C PRO A 174 -7.28 13.29 -0.42
N ASP A 175 -8.13 12.34 -0.03
CA ASP A 175 -8.84 12.31 1.25
C ASP A 175 -9.84 13.46 1.48
N ALA A 176 -10.36 14.11 0.43
CA ALA A 176 -11.46 15.08 0.57
C ALA A 176 -12.71 14.42 1.19
N VAL A 177 -12.99 13.19 0.77
CA VAL A 177 -14.01 12.31 1.39
C VAL A 177 -13.29 11.08 1.92
N LYS A 178 -13.40 10.80 3.21
CA LYS A 178 -12.71 9.69 3.87
C LYS A 178 -13.60 8.95 4.86
N PHE A 179 -13.24 7.70 5.12
CA PHE A 179 -13.89 6.91 6.17
C PHE A 179 -13.50 7.44 7.55
N GLY A 180 -14.46 7.53 8.47
CA GLY A 180 -14.19 7.98 9.83
C GLY A 180 -13.12 7.14 10.57
N ALA A 181 -12.98 5.87 10.19
CA ALA A 181 -11.93 4.99 10.71
C ALA A 181 -10.49 5.42 10.40
N MET A 182 -10.29 6.34 9.42
CA MET A 182 -8.97 6.89 9.06
C MET A 182 -8.53 8.04 9.97
N GLY A 183 -9.39 8.47 10.92
CA GLY A 183 -9.15 9.59 11.80
C GLY A 183 -9.13 10.95 11.09
N LEU A 184 -9.18 12.03 11.87
CA LEU A 184 -9.13 13.39 11.34
C LEU A 184 -7.70 13.94 11.33
N ASN A 185 -6.97 13.73 12.40
CA ASN A 185 -5.63 14.29 12.63
C ASN A 185 -4.63 13.16 12.99
N PRO A 186 -4.20 12.35 12.02
CA PRO A 186 -3.33 11.23 12.29
C PRO A 186 -1.93 11.68 12.74
N THR A 187 -1.61 11.43 14.00
CA THR A 187 -0.31 11.76 14.61
C THR A 187 0.80 10.82 14.11
N TRP A 188 0.44 9.58 13.80
CA TRP A 188 1.36 8.50 13.37
C TRP A 188 1.93 8.70 11.95
N LYS A 189 1.45 9.65 11.16
CA LYS A 189 1.93 9.86 9.78
C LYS A 189 3.44 10.06 9.73
N MET A 190 4.04 9.50 8.68
CA MET A 190 5.44 9.73 8.39
C MET A 190 5.70 11.23 8.19
N ARG A 191 6.71 11.74 8.86
CA ARG A 191 7.15 13.12 8.68
C ARG A 191 7.77 13.29 7.30
N SER A 192 7.41 14.38 6.66
CA SER A 192 7.91 14.74 5.33
C SER A 192 8.13 16.25 5.29
N ASP A 193 8.97 16.72 6.22
CA ASP A 193 9.18 18.16 6.44
C ASP A 193 10.25 18.73 5.50
N TYR A 194 11.04 17.86 4.88
CA TYR A 194 12.14 18.22 3.98
C TYR A 194 11.97 17.53 2.63
N PHE A 195 11.21 18.15 1.75
CA PHE A 195 11.13 17.72 0.36
C PHE A 195 12.16 18.47 -0.50
N SER A 196 12.80 17.77 -1.42
CA SER A 196 13.37 18.43 -2.57
C SER A 196 12.26 19.05 -3.43
N GLN A 197 12.58 20.09 -4.15
CA GLN A 197 11.66 20.70 -5.10
C GLN A 197 11.24 19.68 -6.18
N ARG A 198 10.01 19.79 -6.66
CA ARG A 198 9.39 18.80 -7.57
C ARG A 198 9.57 19.21 -9.03
N TYR A 199 10.81 19.41 -9.46
CA TYR A 199 11.19 19.91 -10.77
C TYR A 199 10.59 19.12 -11.96
N THR A 200 10.27 17.85 -11.78
CA THR A 200 9.75 16.97 -12.84
C THR A 200 8.23 16.86 -12.85
N THR A 201 7.54 17.38 -11.83
CA THR A 201 6.09 17.18 -11.67
C THR A 201 5.31 18.46 -11.34
N HIS A 202 6.02 19.57 -11.09
CA HIS A 202 5.43 20.88 -10.80
C HIS A 202 6.13 21.98 -11.60
N TRP A 203 5.38 22.62 -12.52
CA TRP A 203 5.91 23.67 -13.37
C TRP A 203 6.40 24.89 -12.59
N ASP A 204 5.70 25.28 -11.52
CA ASP A 204 6.03 26.44 -10.70
C ASP A 204 7.32 26.27 -9.88
N GLU A 205 7.80 25.03 -9.75
CA GLU A 205 9.02 24.69 -9.01
C GLU A 205 10.26 24.56 -9.91
N ILE A 206 10.11 24.72 -11.23
CA ILE A 206 11.24 24.63 -12.17
C ILE A 206 12.21 25.79 -11.91
N PRO A 207 13.53 25.51 -11.81
CA PRO A 207 14.53 26.56 -11.61
C PRO A 207 14.50 27.56 -12.77
N THR A 208 14.36 28.83 -12.46
CA THR A 208 14.47 29.90 -13.45
C THR A 208 15.93 30.23 -13.66
N VAL A 209 16.42 29.99 -14.86
CA VAL A 209 17.78 30.39 -15.25
C VAL A 209 17.75 31.85 -15.73
N LYS A 210 18.49 32.73 -15.07
CA LYS A 210 18.73 34.08 -15.59
C LYS A 210 19.78 33.95 -16.66
N VAL A 211 19.44 34.32 -17.90
CA VAL A 211 20.43 34.49 -18.98
C VAL A 211 21.28 35.69 -18.61
N TRP A 212 22.58 35.46 -18.54
CA TRP A 212 23.54 36.56 -18.35
C TRP A 212 23.47 37.48 -19.59
N GLN A 213 22.95 38.69 -19.42
CA GLN A 213 23.04 39.74 -20.43
C GLN A 213 24.43 40.37 -20.19
N GLY A 214 25.40 39.94 -21.00
CA GLY A 214 26.72 40.56 -20.98
C GLY A 214 26.61 42.04 -21.33
N ASP A 215 27.29 42.87 -20.56
CA ASP A 215 27.53 44.28 -20.85
C ASP A 215 28.32 44.45 -22.15
#